data_3460ee2ab2daba5086fd4180d9588cfc
#
_entry.id   3460ee2ab2daba5086fd4180d9588cfc
#
_cell.length_a   1.000
_cell.length_b   1.000
_cell.length_c   1.000
_cell.angle_alpha   90.00
_cell.angle_beta   90.00
_cell.angle_gamma   90.00
#
_symmetry.space_group_name_H-M   'P 1'
#
loop_
_entity.id
_entity.type
_entity.pdbx_description
1 polymer ?
#
loop_
_entity_poly.entity_id
_entity_poly.type
_entity_poly.pdbx_seq_one_letter_code
_entity_poly.pdbx_strand_id
1 'polypeptide(L)'
;MIRIEELAFEYASREFQLRIPHLTIPQGQRVAIVGPSGCGKSTLLSLIAGAFLPERGTIQINETDVHRLTDAQRRRFRVTQVGFIFQDFELIDYLTVRENILLPYLINGSLKIEPGVRQRLDRLVTTAGIHQKLKRRPAAMSQGERQRVAVCRALITNPRLILADEPTGSLDPQTGRELMVTHDYSQLNLFDRTLNLLDIAQLAPDVESVQP
;
A
#
# COMPACT_ATOMS: atom_id res chain seq x y z
N MET A 1 11.81 -0.49 -9.11
CA MET A 1 11.14 -0.04 -10.37
C MET A 1 9.79 -0.75 -10.46
N ILE A 2 8.74 -0.01 -10.79
CA ILE A 2 7.41 -0.56 -11.14
C ILE A 2 7.21 -0.30 -12.63
N ARG A 3 6.79 -1.31 -13.39
CA ARG A 3 6.41 -1.19 -14.79
C ARG A 3 5.05 -1.84 -14.99
N ILE A 4 4.13 -1.11 -15.60
CA ILE A 4 2.80 -1.55 -15.98
C ILE A 4 2.65 -1.33 -17.48
N GLU A 5 2.18 -2.34 -18.22
CA GLU A 5 1.96 -2.27 -19.66
C GLU A 5 0.62 -2.90 -20.03
N GLU A 6 -0.17 -2.19 -20.84
CA GLU A 6 -1.47 -2.59 -21.37
C GLU A 6 -2.44 -3.15 -20.33
N LEU A 7 -2.37 -2.60 -19.11
CA LEU A 7 -3.19 -3.07 -18.00
C LEU A 7 -4.66 -2.80 -18.26
N ALA A 8 -5.48 -3.84 -18.10
CA ALA A 8 -6.93 -3.73 -18.02
C ALA A 8 -7.43 -4.53 -16.82
N PHE A 9 -8.29 -3.93 -16.03
CA PHE A 9 -8.95 -4.52 -14.88
C PHE A 9 -10.40 -4.07 -14.81
N GLU A 10 -11.28 -5.01 -14.48
CA GLU A 10 -12.71 -4.77 -14.25
C GLU A 10 -13.14 -5.51 -12.99
N TYR A 11 -14.02 -4.91 -12.18
CA TYR A 11 -14.65 -5.62 -11.08
C TYR A 11 -15.74 -6.56 -11.60
N ALA A 12 -16.05 -7.61 -10.86
CA ALA A 12 -17.11 -8.55 -11.23
C ALA A 12 -18.49 -7.89 -11.40
N SER A 13 -18.75 -6.77 -10.74
CA SER A 13 -19.95 -5.96 -10.91
C SER A 13 -20.03 -5.22 -12.25
N ARG A 14 -18.91 -5.13 -12.98
CA ARG A 14 -18.74 -4.36 -14.22
C ARG A 14 -19.04 -2.87 -14.14
N GLU A 15 -19.14 -2.32 -12.93
CA GLU A 15 -19.43 -0.90 -12.70
C GLU A 15 -18.18 -0.01 -12.80
N PHE A 16 -17.01 -0.61 -12.78
CA PHE A 16 -15.75 0.13 -12.83
C PHE A 16 -14.69 -0.62 -13.66
N GLN A 17 -14.05 0.12 -14.55
CA GLN A 17 -12.93 -0.36 -15.36
C GLN A 17 -11.73 0.55 -15.18
N LEU A 18 -10.55 -0.02 -15.05
CA LEU A 18 -9.27 0.69 -15.02
C LEU A 18 -8.39 0.19 -16.18
N ARG A 19 -7.98 1.08 -17.05
CA ARG A 19 -7.03 0.80 -18.13
C ARG A 19 -5.83 1.72 -18.03
N ILE A 20 -4.64 1.16 -17.97
CA ILE A 20 -3.38 1.92 -17.94
C ILE A 20 -2.50 1.39 -19.07
N PRO A 21 -2.36 2.15 -20.16
CA PRO A 21 -1.54 1.74 -21.31
C PRO A 21 -0.08 1.55 -20.90
N HIS A 22 0.48 2.51 -20.18
CA HIS A 22 1.86 2.46 -19.72
C HIS A 22 2.06 3.28 -18.44
N LEU A 23 2.75 2.69 -17.47
CA LEU A 23 3.23 3.40 -16.29
C LEU A 23 4.59 2.86 -15.87
N THR A 24 5.57 3.74 -15.75
CA THR A 24 6.89 3.40 -15.19
C THR A 24 7.22 4.31 -14.02
N ILE A 25 7.56 3.69 -12.88
CA ILE A 25 8.06 4.35 -11.68
C ILE A 25 9.46 3.80 -11.40
N PRO A 26 10.51 4.63 -11.55
CA PRO A 26 11.88 4.24 -11.24
C PRO A 26 12.06 3.80 -9.80
N GLN A 27 13.08 2.97 -9.57
CA GLN A 27 13.43 2.54 -8.22
C GLN A 27 13.94 3.73 -7.41
N GLY A 28 13.51 3.82 -6.14
CA GLY A 28 13.97 4.85 -5.20
C GLY A 28 13.19 6.15 -5.29
N GLN A 29 12.26 6.30 -6.24
CA GLN A 29 11.39 7.47 -6.29
C GLN A 29 10.22 7.35 -5.31
N ARG A 30 9.89 8.48 -4.69
CA ARG A 30 8.64 8.69 -3.97
C ARG A 30 7.65 9.32 -4.94
N VAL A 31 6.54 8.64 -5.17
CA VAL A 31 5.55 9.06 -6.16
C VAL A 31 4.20 9.21 -5.50
N ALA A 32 3.58 10.37 -5.68
CA ALA A 32 2.18 10.57 -5.32
C ALA A 32 1.29 10.37 -6.55
N ILE A 33 0.25 9.56 -6.42
CA ILE A 33 -0.81 9.43 -7.42
C ILE A 33 -2.04 10.17 -6.90
N VAL A 34 -2.45 11.20 -7.61
CA VAL A 34 -3.60 12.03 -7.27
C VAL A 34 -4.76 11.78 -8.23
N GLY A 35 -5.96 12.16 -7.82
CA GLY A 35 -7.17 12.06 -8.63
C GLY A 35 -8.43 12.11 -7.76
N PRO A 36 -9.61 12.32 -8.36
CA PRO A 36 -10.87 12.37 -7.63
C PRO A 36 -11.18 11.04 -6.91
N SER A 37 -12.12 11.09 -5.96
CA SER A 37 -12.61 9.87 -5.32
C SER A 37 -13.25 8.95 -6.37
N GLY A 38 -13.05 7.64 -6.22
CA GLY A 38 -13.62 6.64 -7.14
C GLY A 38 -12.85 6.44 -8.46
N CYS A 39 -11.84 7.25 -8.80
CA CYS A 39 -11.11 7.09 -10.08
C CYS A 39 -10.20 5.84 -10.15
N GLY A 40 -10.11 5.02 -9.09
CA GLY A 40 -9.37 3.76 -9.13
C GLY A 40 -7.98 3.77 -8.47
N LYS A 41 -7.66 4.78 -7.65
CA LYS A 41 -6.37 4.87 -6.94
C LYS A 41 -6.09 3.63 -6.08
N SER A 42 -7.01 3.27 -5.19
CA SER A 42 -6.88 2.09 -4.31
C SER A 42 -6.88 0.78 -5.10
N THR A 43 -7.61 0.73 -6.23
CA THR A 43 -7.60 -0.39 -7.16
C THR A 43 -6.21 -0.56 -7.78
N LEU A 44 -5.58 0.53 -8.22
CA LEU A 44 -4.22 0.49 -8.76
C LEU A 44 -3.21 0.01 -7.73
N LEU A 45 -3.29 0.50 -6.48
CA LEU A 45 -2.42 0.00 -5.40
C LEU A 45 -2.62 -1.49 -5.14
N SER A 46 -3.88 -1.95 -5.15
CA SER A 46 -4.22 -3.37 -4.94
C SER A 46 -3.70 -4.26 -6.07
N LEU A 47 -3.72 -3.78 -7.30
CA LEU A 47 -3.13 -4.46 -8.46
C LEU A 47 -1.60 -4.53 -8.35
N ILE A 48 -0.94 -3.43 -8.01
CA ILE A 48 0.51 -3.37 -7.78
C ILE A 48 0.89 -4.32 -6.63
N ALA A 49 0.13 -4.35 -5.55
CA ALA A 49 0.36 -5.29 -4.44
C ALA A 49 0.09 -6.76 -4.83
N GLY A 50 -0.51 -7.04 -5.99
CA GLY A 50 -0.94 -8.37 -6.40
C GLY A 50 -2.11 -8.91 -5.55
N ALA A 51 -2.90 -8.04 -4.93
CA ALA A 51 -4.16 -8.41 -4.28
C ALA A 51 -5.22 -8.71 -5.33
N PHE A 52 -5.28 -7.90 -6.37
CA PHE A 52 -6.05 -8.15 -7.58
C PHE A 52 -5.13 -8.59 -8.73
N LEU A 53 -5.71 -9.28 -9.70
CA LEU A 53 -5.05 -9.63 -10.95
C LEU A 53 -5.67 -8.82 -12.08
N PRO A 54 -4.86 -8.29 -13.01
CA PRO A 54 -5.39 -7.69 -14.22
C PRO A 54 -6.00 -8.77 -15.13
N GLU A 55 -7.01 -8.40 -15.89
CA GLU A 55 -7.56 -9.26 -16.97
C GLU A 55 -6.60 -9.34 -18.14
N ARG A 56 -5.92 -8.23 -18.43
CA ARG A 56 -4.91 -8.10 -19.48
C ARG A 56 -3.77 -7.23 -18.99
N GLY A 57 -2.65 -7.34 -19.72
CA GLY A 57 -1.45 -6.56 -19.48
C GLY A 57 -0.56 -7.16 -18.42
N THR A 58 0.47 -6.41 -18.03
CA THR A 58 1.53 -6.89 -17.17
C THR A 58 1.82 -5.91 -16.04
N ILE A 59 2.16 -6.46 -14.88
CA ILE A 59 2.67 -5.69 -13.73
C ILE A 59 3.99 -6.34 -13.32
N GLN A 60 5.06 -5.57 -13.44
CA GLN A 60 6.39 -5.97 -13.02
C GLN A 60 6.90 -5.06 -11.90
N ILE A 61 7.38 -5.66 -10.82
CA ILE A 61 7.99 -4.94 -9.69
C ILE A 61 9.42 -5.46 -9.53
N ASN A 62 10.39 -4.61 -9.85
CA ASN A 62 11.78 -4.98 -10.04
C ASN A 62 11.88 -6.13 -11.06
N GLU A 63 12.32 -7.33 -10.62
CA GLU A 63 12.46 -8.52 -11.46
C GLU A 63 11.25 -9.48 -11.32
N THR A 64 10.21 -9.08 -10.60
CA THR A 64 9.06 -9.95 -10.31
C THR A 64 7.86 -9.59 -11.18
N ASP A 65 7.43 -10.52 -12.03
CA ASP A 65 6.18 -10.44 -12.79
C ASP A 65 5.01 -10.82 -11.87
N VAL A 66 4.39 -9.82 -11.23
CA VAL A 66 3.36 -10.03 -10.20
C VAL A 66 2.12 -10.75 -10.75
N HIS A 67 1.75 -10.47 -11.99
CA HIS A 67 0.59 -11.07 -12.65
C HIS A 67 0.77 -12.56 -12.97
N ARG A 68 2.02 -13.07 -12.99
CA ARG A 68 2.33 -14.49 -13.24
C ARG A 68 2.46 -15.32 -11.97
N LEU A 69 2.51 -14.68 -10.81
CA LEU A 69 2.63 -15.39 -9.54
C LEU A 69 1.36 -16.21 -9.25
N THR A 70 1.54 -17.41 -8.73
CA THR A 70 0.45 -18.17 -8.13
C THR A 70 -0.10 -17.43 -6.90
N ASP A 71 -1.29 -17.79 -6.44
CA ASP A 71 -1.91 -17.14 -5.29
C ASP A 71 -1.05 -17.25 -4.02
N ALA A 72 -0.42 -18.39 -3.77
CA ALA A 72 0.52 -18.57 -2.65
C ALA A 72 1.76 -17.68 -2.79
N GLN A 73 2.31 -17.54 -4.00
CA GLN A 73 3.44 -16.66 -4.29
C GLN A 73 3.07 -15.19 -4.13
N ARG A 74 1.87 -14.77 -4.58
CA ARG A 74 1.38 -13.39 -4.38
C ARG A 74 1.20 -13.06 -2.90
N ARG A 75 0.63 -13.97 -2.10
CA ARG A 75 0.54 -13.77 -0.65
C ARG A 75 1.93 -13.60 -0.02
N ARG A 76 2.88 -14.45 -0.39
CA ARG A 76 4.26 -14.32 0.08
C ARG A 76 4.89 -13.00 -0.37
N PHE A 77 4.71 -12.62 -1.63
CA PHE A 77 5.20 -11.35 -2.18
C PHE A 77 4.67 -10.16 -1.39
N ARG A 78 3.34 -10.08 -1.16
CA ARG A 78 2.75 -9.01 -0.33
C ARG A 78 3.39 -8.91 1.05
N VAL A 79 3.49 -10.03 1.74
CA VAL A 79 3.97 -10.04 3.12
C VAL A 79 5.45 -9.70 3.22
N THR A 80 6.28 -10.09 2.23
CA THR A 80 7.74 -9.95 2.31
C THR A 80 8.30 -8.76 1.55
N GLN A 81 7.62 -8.29 0.49
CA GLN A 81 8.16 -7.26 -0.41
C GLN A 81 7.37 -5.95 -0.35
N VAL A 82 6.13 -5.97 0.14
CA VAL A 82 5.23 -4.82 0.16
C VAL A 82 4.85 -4.45 1.59
N GLY A 83 5.11 -3.21 1.98
CA GLY A 83 4.50 -2.60 3.17
C GLY A 83 3.27 -1.83 2.75
N PHE A 84 2.09 -2.24 3.19
CA PHE A 84 0.84 -1.57 2.82
C PHE A 84 0.27 -0.79 4.01
N ILE A 85 -0.03 0.49 3.79
CA ILE A 85 -0.72 1.37 4.73
C ILE A 85 -2.09 1.65 4.16
N PHE A 86 -3.13 1.14 4.81
CA PHE A 86 -4.53 1.30 4.42
C PHE A 86 -5.10 2.60 4.95
N GLN A 87 -6.10 3.14 4.28
CA GLN A 87 -6.80 4.37 4.66
C GLN A 87 -7.37 4.30 6.08
N ASP A 88 -8.02 3.19 6.45
CA ASP A 88 -8.59 2.96 7.78
C ASP A 88 -7.64 2.19 8.72
N PHE A 89 -6.34 2.15 8.38
CA PHE A 89 -5.27 1.49 9.11
C PHE A 89 -5.40 -0.04 9.20
N GLU A 90 -6.58 -0.62 9.09
CA GLU A 90 -6.87 -2.06 9.13
C GLU A 90 -6.15 -2.76 10.29
N LEU A 91 -6.24 -2.19 11.49
CA LEU A 91 -5.72 -2.81 12.71
C LEU A 91 -6.74 -3.81 13.24
N ILE A 92 -6.24 -4.95 13.72
CA ILE A 92 -7.07 -5.99 14.29
C ILE A 92 -7.35 -5.65 15.76
N ASP A 93 -8.60 -5.37 16.10
CA ASP A 93 -9.00 -4.79 17.38
C ASP A 93 -8.73 -5.68 18.58
N TYR A 94 -8.80 -7.00 18.45
CA TYR A 94 -8.54 -7.94 19.54
C TYR A 94 -7.04 -8.22 19.75
N LEU A 95 -6.18 -7.82 18.82
CA LEU A 95 -4.73 -7.91 18.95
C LEU A 95 -4.15 -6.68 19.66
N THR A 96 -3.07 -6.89 20.39
CA THR A 96 -2.27 -5.79 20.95
C THR A 96 -1.56 -5.01 19.84
N VAL A 97 -1.07 -3.82 20.15
CA VAL A 97 -0.21 -3.01 19.26
C VAL A 97 0.99 -3.83 18.78
N ARG A 98 1.66 -4.56 19.68
CA ARG A 98 2.79 -5.43 19.33
C ARG A 98 2.40 -6.50 18.32
N GLU A 99 1.28 -7.18 18.53
CA GLU A 99 0.80 -8.23 17.64
C GLU A 99 0.35 -7.68 16.29
N ASN A 100 -0.32 -6.51 16.27
CA ASN A 100 -0.64 -5.83 15.03
C ASN A 100 0.61 -5.49 14.21
N ILE A 101 1.68 -4.98 14.83
CA ILE A 101 2.94 -4.70 14.12
C ILE A 101 3.58 -5.99 13.63
N LEU A 102 3.57 -7.05 14.42
CA LEU A 102 4.17 -8.33 14.06
C LEU A 102 3.25 -9.23 13.23
N LEU A 103 2.06 -8.75 12.85
CA LEU A 103 1.07 -9.52 12.10
C LEU A 103 1.64 -10.22 10.85
N PRO A 104 2.49 -9.59 10.02
CA PRO A 104 3.10 -10.27 8.87
C PRO A 104 3.83 -11.57 9.22
N TYR A 105 4.46 -11.61 10.39
CA TYR A 105 5.17 -12.81 10.89
C TYR A 105 4.23 -13.83 11.50
N LEU A 106 3.09 -13.39 12.04
CA LEU A 106 2.12 -14.29 12.67
C LEU A 106 1.27 -15.06 11.65
N ILE A 107 0.98 -14.41 10.50
CA ILE A 107 0.14 -15.00 9.44
C ILE A 107 0.93 -15.75 8.36
N ASN A 108 2.26 -15.65 8.36
CA ASN A 108 3.10 -16.30 7.35
C ASN A 108 4.09 -17.26 7.99
N GLY A 109 3.81 -18.55 7.90
CA GLY A 109 4.64 -19.60 8.51
C GLY A 109 6.08 -19.70 7.99
N SER A 110 6.41 -19.04 6.85
CA SER A 110 7.78 -18.99 6.34
C SER A 110 8.62 -17.87 6.96
N LEU A 111 8.00 -16.94 7.70
CA LEU A 111 8.69 -15.85 8.40
C LEU A 111 8.89 -16.21 9.87
N LYS A 112 10.08 -15.97 10.38
CA LYS A 112 10.42 -16.22 11.81
C LYS A 112 10.74 -14.91 12.50
N ILE A 113 10.30 -14.77 13.75
CA ILE A 113 10.64 -13.62 14.61
C ILE A 113 12.03 -13.87 15.23
N GLU A 114 13.05 -13.57 14.44
CA GLU A 114 14.44 -13.65 14.85
C GLU A 114 14.87 -12.41 15.68
N PRO A 115 16.04 -12.43 16.34
CA PRO A 115 16.53 -11.28 17.11
C PRO A 115 16.56 -9.97 16.32
N GLY A 116 16.90 -9.99 15.03
CA GLY A 116 16.89 -8.82 14.16
C GLY A 116 15.51 -8.19 13.97
N VAL A 117 14.44 -9.02 13.96
CA VAL A 117 13.04 -8.52 13.90
C VAL A 117 12.68 -7.80 15.20
N ARG A 118 13.09 -8.34 16.36
CA ARG A 118 12.84 -7.71 17.66
C ARG A 118 13.53 -6.36 17.77
N GLN A 119 14.81 -6.28 17.35
CA GLN A 119 15.55 -5.02 17.31
C GLN A 119 14.90 -3.99 16.37
N ARG A 120 14.39 -4.44 15.22
CA ARG A 120 13.66 -3.57 14.29
C ARG A 120 12.36 -3.08 14.88
N LEU A 121 11.60 -3.95 15.55
CA LEU A 121 10.39 -3.56 16.27
C LEU A 121 10.72 -2.45 17.28
N ASP A 122 11.71 -2.66 18.14
CA ASP A 122 12.07 -1.69 19.17
C ASP A 122 12.49 -0.34 18.58
N ARG A 123 13.25 -0.33 17.50
CA ARG A 123 13.59 0.90 16.76
C ARG A 123 12.36 1.60 16.22
N LEU A 124 11.50 0.89 15.48
CA LEU A 124 10.30 1.45 14.87
C LEU A 124 9.37 2.07 15.90
N VAL A 125 9.06 1.35 16.98
CA VAL A 125 8.12 1.85 17.99
C VAL A 125 8.69 2.98 18.82
N THR A 126 10.02 3.04 19.00
CA THR A 126 10.71 4.15 19.67
C THR A 126 10.66 5.41 18.81
N THR A 127 11.04 5.30 17.53
CA THR A 127 10.95 6.40 16.55
C THR A 127 9.51 6.90 16.41
N ALA A 128 8.52 6.01 16.37
CA ALA A 128 7.10 6.35 16.30
C ALA A 128 6.52 6.89 17.63
N GLY A 129 7.27 6.87 18.74
CA GLY A 129 6.79 7.36 20.04
C GLY A 129 5.66 6.51 20.65
N ILE A 130 5.58 5.21 20.31
CA ILE A 130 4.53 4.30 20.80
C ILE A 130 5.06 3.12 21.62
N HIS A 131 6.35 3.13 21.97
CA HIS A 131 7.00 2.04 22.71
C HIS A 131 6.24 1.62 23.98
N GLN A 132 5.78 2.58 24.78
CA GLN A 132 5.05 2.29 26.04
C GLN A 132 3.64 1.72 25.81
N LYS A 133 3.16 1.68 24.58
CA LYS A 133 1.78 1.29 24.22
C LYS A 133 1.68 -0.11 23.62
N LEU A 134 2.78 -0.85 23.53
CA LEU A 134 2.86 -2.17 22.88
C LEU A 134 1.86 -3.20 23.40
N LYS A 135 1.46 -3.10 24.68
CA LYS A 135 0.49 -4.00 25.33
C LYS A 135 -0.98 -3.52 25.19
N ARG A 136 -1.20 -2.30 24.66
CA ARG A 136 -2.56 -1.77 24.43
C ARG A 136 -3.19 -2.39 23.20
N ARG A 137 -4.52 -2.26 23.09
CA ARG A 137 -5.30 -2.60 21.91
C ARG A 137 -5.65 -1.34 21.11
N PRO A 138 -5.97 -1.43 19.81
CA PRO A 138 -6.32 -0.28 18.97
C PRO A 138 -7.43 0.60 19.54
N ALA A 139 -8.45 0.03 20.20
CA ALA A 139 -9.54 0.77 20.82
C ALA A 139 -9.08 1.76 21.91
N ALA A 140 -7.91 1.52 22.54
CA ALA A 140 -7.32 2.40 23.57
C ALA A 140 -6.28 3.38 22.99
N MET A 141 -6.29 3.60 21.67
CA MET A 141 -5.33 4.44 20.94
C MET A 141 -6.04 5.60 20.23
N SER A 142 -5.39 6.76 20.18
CA SER A 142 -5.83 7.85 19.32
C SER A 142 -5.67 7.50 17.84
N GLN A 143 -6.33 8.23 16.94
CA GLN A 143 -6.23 8.03 15.50
C GLN A 143 -4.76 8.11 15.02
N GLY A 144 -4.03 9.16 15.43
CA GLY A 144 -2.62 9.30 15.06
C GLY A 144 -1.72 8.20 15.63
N GLU A 145 -2.05 7.62 16.80
CA GLU A 145 -1.34 6.47 17.33
C GLU A 145 -1.64 5.20 16.53
N ARG A 146 -2.89 4.97 16.13
CA ARG A 146 -3.28 3.85 15.24
C ARG A 146 -2.57 3.95 13.90
N GLN A 147 -2.48 5.14 13.33
CA GLN A 147 -1.71 5.38 12.11
C GLN A 147 -0.25 4.98 12.28
N ARG A 148 0.43 5.42 13.36
CA ARG A 148 1.82 5.06 13.63
C ARG A 148 2.02 3.55 13.81
N VAL A 149 1.03 2.85 14.39
CA VAL A 149 1.03 1.37 14.45
C VAL A 149 0.98 0.77 13.05
N ALA A 150 0.10 1.27 12.17
CA ALA A 150 -0.02 0.80 10.79
C ALA A 150 1.28 1.03 9.99
N VAL A 151 1.92 2.18 10.16
CA VAL A 151 3.25 2.46 9.58
C VAL A 151 4.31 1.48 10.09
N CYS A 152 4.39 1.26 11.41
CA CYS A 152 5.32 0.27 11.98
C CYS A 152 5.05 -1.14 11.44
N ARG A 153 3.78 -1.54 11.27
CA ARG A 153 3.40 -2.83 10.67
C ARG A 153 3.86 -2.93 9.21
N ALA A 154 3.69 -1.86 8.43
CA ALA A 154 4.13 -1.83 7.04
C ALA A 154 5.66 -1.95 6.92
N LEU A 155 6.42 -1.40 7.86
CA LEU A 155 7.89 -1.36 7.82
C LEU A 155 8.57 -2.57 8.47
N ILE A 156 7.87 -3.37 9.29
CA ILE A 156 8.50 -4.41 10.13
C ILE A 156 9.21 -5.50 9.31
N THR A 157 8.72 -5.81 8.12
CA THR A 157 9.33 -6.81 7.22
C THR A 157 10.51 -6.25 6.42
N ASN A 158 10.84 -4.97 6.55
CA ASN A 158 11.81 -4.26 5.71
C ASN A 158 11.50 -4.38 4.22
N PRO A 159 10.32 -3.96 3.78
CA PRO A 159 9.83 -4.17 2.43
C PRO A 159 10.65 -3.37 1.41
N ARG A 160 10.61 -3.80 0.14
CA ARG A 160 11.22 -3.08 -0.98
C ARG A 160 10.30 -2.02 -1.60
N LEU A 161 9.02 -2.09 -1.30
CA LEU A 161 7.99 -1.18 -1.78
C LEU A 161 7.04 -0.83 -0.64
N ILE A 162 6.73 0.44 -0.49
CA ILE A 162 5.68 0.92 0.41
C ILE A 162 4.56 1.47 -0.44
N LEU A 163 3.35 0.99 -0.19
CA LEU A 163 2.12 1.46 -0.79
C LEU A 163 1.27 2.10 0.31
N ALA A 164 0.81 3.31 0.09
CA ALA A 164 -0.02 4.02 1.05
C ALA A 164 -1.28 4.57 0.38
N ASP A 165 -2.42 4.20 0.92
CA ASP A 165 -3.73 4.64 0.47
C ASP A 165 -4.25 5.72 1.41
N GLU A 166 -4.25 6.96 0.94
CA GLU A 166 -4.68 8.16 1.67
C GLU A 166 -4.18 8.24 3.13
N PRO A 167 -2.88 8.07 3.37
CA PRO A 167 -2.36 8.14 4.73
C PRO A 167 -2.52 9.58 5.23
N THR A 168 -3.38 9.77 6.21
CA THR A 168 -3.54 11.06 6.89
C THR A 168 -2.30 11.32 7.77
N GLY A 169 -1.43 12.26 7.38
CA GLY A 169 -0.22 12.62 8.10
C GLY A 169 1.08 12.19 7.38
N SER A 170 2.18 12.82 7.74
CA SER A 170 3.48 12.63 7.11
C SER A 170 4.03 11.22 7.34
N LEU A 171 4.29 10.51 6.26
CA LEU A 171 5.21 9.37 6.27
C LEU A 171 6.64 9.90 6.46
N ASP A 172 7.49 9.14 7.14
CA ASP A 172 8.87 9.54 7.39
C ASP A 172 9.63 9.71 6.05
N PRO A 173 10.22 10.90 5.77
CA PRO A 173 10.95 11.15 4.55
C PRO A 173 12.17 10.24 4.32
N GLN A 174 12.60 9.49 5.33
CA GLN A 174 13.81 8.66 5.25
C GLN A 174 13.60 7.31 4.55
N THR A 175 12.38 6.87 4.30
CA THR A 175 12.13 5.54 3.74
C THR A 175 12.27 5.45 2.22
N GLY A 176 12.27 6.55 1.47
CA GLY A 176 12.76 6.66 0.07
C GLY A 176 12.22 5.69 -0.99
N ARG A 177 11.12 4.96 -0.72
CA ARG A 177 10.57 3.92 -1.61
C ARG A 177 9.05 3.86 -1.55
N GLU A 178 8.40 5.03 -1.64
CA GLU A 178 6.98 5.16 -1.35
C GLU A 178 6.18 5.45 -2.61
N LEU A 179 5.12 4.70 -2.81
CA LEU A 179 4.03 5.05 -3.72
C LEU A 179 2.79 5.35 -2.88
N MET A 180 2.37 6.59 -2.89
CA MET A 180 1.19 7.05 -2.16
C MET A 180 0.09 7.43 -3.15
N VAL A 181 -1.15 7.12 -2.82
CA VAL A 181 -2.31 7.74 -3.46
C VAL A 181 -2.98 8.68 -2.48
N THR A 182 -3.38 9.85 -2.96
CA THR A 182 -4.03 10.86 -2.12
C THR A 182 -4.91 11.79 -2.96
N HIS A 183 -5.90 12.39 -2.30
CA HIS A 183 -6.59 13.57 -2.80
C HIS A 183 -6.12 14.85 -2.07
N ASP A 184 -5.26 14.74 -1.06
CA ASP A 184 -4.70 15.88 -0.33
C ASP A 184 -3.45 16.40 -1.03
N TYR A 185 -3.55 17.58 -1.62
CA TYR A 185 -2.47 18.24 -2.34
C TYR A 185 -1.46 18.93 -1.42
N SER A 186 -1.73 19.06 -0.12
CA SER A 186 -0.87 19.79 0.82
C SER A 186 0.48 19.12 1.07
N GLN A 187 0.59 17.82 0.83
CA GLN A 187 1.79 17.02 1.10
C GLN A 187 2.61 16.68 -0.15
N LEU A 188 2.22 17.16 -1.33
CA LEU A 188 2.88 16.79 -2.59
C LEU A 188 4.34 17.23 -2.68
N ASN A 189 4.74 18.23 -1.91
CA ASN A 189 6.13 18.70 -1.80
C ASN A 189 7.09 17.66 -1.18
N LEU A 190 6.57 16.61 -0.55
CA LEU A 190 7.34 15.49 0.01
C LEU A 190 7.70 14.42 -1.03
N PHE A 191 7.13 14.50 -2.23
CA PHE A 191 7.28 13.50 -3.28
C PHE A 191 8.18 14.01 -4.42
N ASP A 192 8.93 13.07 -5.01
CA ASP A 192 9.82 13.37 -6.13
C ASP A 192 9.03 13.54 -7.43
N ARG A 193 7.84 12.96 -7.51
CA ARG A 193 6.95 13.02 -8.68
C ARG A 193 5.50 12.91 -8.26
N THR A 194 4.65 13.70 -8.92
CA THR A 194 3.18 13.60 -8.82
C THR A 194 2.61 13.15 -10.15
N LEU A 195 1.72 12.18 -10.14
CA LEU A 195 0.99 11.66 -11.29
C LEU A 195 -0.50 11.85 -11.06
N ASN A 196 -1.22 12.43 -12.00
CA ASN A 196 -2.67 12.40 -11.96
C ASN A 196 -3.15 11.09 -12.60
N LEU A 197 -3.95 10.31 -11.89
CA LEU A 197 -4.42 9.01 -12.38
C LEU A 197 -5.25 9.16 -13.66
N LEU A 198 -6.02 10.25 -13.80
CA LEU A 198 -6.81 10.51 -15.01
C LEU A 198 -5.94 10.74 -16.25
N ASP A 199 -4.70 11.21 -16.09
CA ASP A 199 -3.79 11.45 -17.22
C ASP A 199 -3.11 10.16 -17.70
N ILE A 200 -2.98 9.16 -16.82
CA ILE A 200 -2.31 7.88 -17.12
C ILE A 200 -3.29 6.73 -17.33
N ALA A 201 -4.54 6.87 -16.89
CA ALA A 201 -5.59 5.87 -17.04
C ALA A 201 -6.61 6.29 -18.10
N GLN A 202 -7.03 5.32 -18.89
CA GLN A 202 -8.23 5.43 -19.71
C GLN A 202 -9.39 4.84 -18.91
N LEU A 203 -10.19 5.69 -18.28
CA LEU A 203 -11.42 5.27 -17.63
C LEU A 203 -12.47 5.05 -18.73
N ALA A 204 -13.35 4.05 -18.57
CA ALA A 204 -14.51 3.95 -19.42
C ALA A 204 -15.31 5.25 -19.26
N PRO A 205 -15.90 5.81 -20.34
CA PRO A 205 -16.77 6.95 -20.22
C PRO A 205 -17.89 6.58 -19.22
N ASP A 206 -18.13 7.47 -18.27
CA ASP A 206 -19.27 7.36 -17.35
C ASP A 206 -20.50 7.03 -18.18
N VAL A 207 -21.19 5.95 -17.84
CA VAL A 207 -22.56 5.75 -18.31
C VAL A 207 -23.32 6.93 -17.75
N GLU A 208 -23.61 7.90 -18.63
CA GLU A 208 -24.37 9.09 -18.31
C GLU A 208 -25.51 8.70 -17.38
N SER A 209 -25.56 9.35 -16.24
CA SER A 209 -26.72 9.32 -15.35
C SER A 209 -27.98 9.58 -16.20
N VAL A 210 -28.67 8.50 -16.56
CA VAL A 210 -30.04 8.59 -17.05
C VAL A 210 -30.84 9.11 -15.87
N GLN A 211 -31.02 10.41 -15.83
CA GLN A 211 -32.05 11.01 -14.98
C GLN A 211 -33.43 10.57 -15.51
N PRO A 212 -34.32 10.15 -14.62
CA PRO A 212 -35.68 9.80 -14.97
C PRO A 212 -36.52 11.00 -15.41
#